data_7ea93fa424ee6313c90db6ee46635d42
#
_entry.id   7ea93fa424ee6313c90db6ee46635d42
#
_cell.length_a   1.000
_cell.length_b   1.000
_cell.length_c   1.000
_cell.angle_alpha   90.00
_cell.angle_beta   90.00
_cell.angle_gamma   90.00
#
_symmetry.space_group_name_H-M   'P 1'
#
loop_
_entity.id
_entity.type
_entity.pdbx_description
1 polymer ?
#
loop_
_entity_poly.entity_id
_entity_poly.type
_entity_poly.pdbx_seq_one_letter_code
_entity_poly.pdbx_strand_id
1 'polypeptide(L)'
;APNGIIKLAKSIHRKELIVIYRQEILRDIRLFTSQPVAKFYDSRFLNLDLSFVPEFPKTGRKGFSNHAMICSFIVMKCEGFSMISDLVDYLANNLLIAHYCGFDISRPLPSYWTFDRFLKNFDNDFLSDIMKSQVLLLAEKGIVDTSFIGLDSTPISANTSQNNPKSFVSKKFKPDNQPSADTDCKLGVHTASNQANEKKYEFYWGYKNHVLVDCISGLPIYEITTTAAVADSSVTLDILADTHSF
;
A
#
# COMPACT_ATOMS: atom_id res chain seq x y z
N ALA A 1 -3.24 -36.98 -32.56
CA ALA A 1 -1.88 -37.51 -32.41
C ALA A 1 -0.89 -36.36 -32.47
N PRO A 2 -0.06 -36.13 -31.42
CA PRO A 2 0.86 -34.99 -31.37
C PRO A 2 2.01 -35.05 -32.38
N ASN A 3 2.25 -36.19 -32.97
CA ASN A 3 3.36 -36.38 -33.93
C ASN A 3 3.12 -35.76 -35.33
N GLY A 4 1.90 -35.46 -35.71
CA GLY A 4 1.57 -34.82 -36.99
C GLY A 4 1.96 -33.36 -37.06
N ILE A 5 1.71 -32.61 -35.95
CA ILE A 5 2.00 -31.19 -35.85
C ILE A 5 3.50 -30.92 -35.84
N ILE A 6 4.27 -31.78 -35.19
CA ILE A 6 5.75 -31.69 -35.13
C ILE A 6 6.39 -31.97 -36.50
N LYS A 7 5.80 -32.87 -37.32
CA LYS A 7 6.26 -33.11 -38.69
C LYS A 7 5.92 -31.96 -39.63
N LEU A 8 4.74 -31.33 -39.47
CA LEU A 8 4.33 -30.16 -40.27
C LEU A 8 5.23 -28.95 -39.93
N ALA A 9 5.57 -28.74 -38.66
CA ALA A 9 6.45 -27.67 -38.21
C ALA A 9 7.88 -27.83 -38.72
N LYS A 10 8.33 -29.06 -39.02
CA LYS A 10 9.66 -29.33 -39.63
C LYS A 10 9.69 -29.07 -41.13
N SER A 11 8.53 -29.03 -41.82
CA SER A 11 8.44 -28.80 -43.29
C SER A 11 8.22 -27.34 -43.66
N ILE A 12 7.81 -26.51 -42.73
CA ILE A 12 7.65 -25.07 -42.94
C ILE A 12 8.99 -24.38 -42.60
N HIS A 13 9.47 -23.50 -43.45
CA HIS A 13 10.72 -22.77 -43.20
C HIS A 13 10.69 -22.13 -41.81
N ARG A 14 11.66 -22.52 -40.98
CA ARG A 14 11.76 -22.11 -39.54
C ARG A 14 11.67 -20.61 -39.34
N LYS A 15 12.01 -19.79 -40.36
CA LYS A 15 11.91 -18.35 -40.34
C LYS A 15 10.45 -17.84 -40.41
N GLU A 16 9.59 -18.49 -41.19
CA GLU A 16 8.17 -18.08 -41.36
C GLU A 16 7.36 -18.41 -40.12
N LEU A 17 7.59 -19.55 -39.49
CA LEU A 17 6.96 -19.94 -38.23
C LEU A 17 7.31 -18.97 -37.11
N ILE A 18 8.57 -18.52 -37.02
CA ILE A 18 8.99 -17.53 -36.02
C ILE A 18 8.34 -16.17 -36.25
N VAL A 19 8.15 -15.77 -37.49
CA VAL A 19 7.50 -14.47 -37.82
C VAL A 19 6.00 -14.49 -37.48
N ILE A 20 5.29 -15.58 -37.85
CA ILE A 20 3.86 -15.74 -37.53
C ILE A 20 3.64 -15.76 -36.01
N TYR A 21 4.41 -16.56 -35.29
CA TYR A 21 4.33 -16.67 -33.83
C TYR A 21 4.61 -15.34 -33.13
N ARG A 22 5.57 -14.57 -33.64
CA ARG A 22 5.93 -13.24 -33.11
C ARG A 22 4.83 -12.21 -33.35
N GLN A 23 4.13 -12.26 -34.48
CA GLN A 23 3.00 -11.37 -34.78
C GLN A 23 1.77 -11.68 -33.92
N GLU A 24 1.47 -12.95 -33.69
CA GLU A 24 0.38 -13.37 -32.79
C GLU A 24 0.65 -12.95 -31.35
N ILE A 25 1.85 -13.20 -30.83
CA ILE A 25 2.27 -12.76 -29.49
C ILE A 25 2.17 -11.24 -29.35
N LEU A 26 2.63 -10.47 -30.34
CA LEU A 26 2.54 -9.00 -30.30
C LEU A 26 1.09 -8.51 -30.35
N ARG A 27 0.22 -9.19 -31.10
CA ARG A 27 -1.21 -8.89 -31.12
C ARG A 27 -1.84 -9.14 -29.75
N ASP A 28 -1.54 -10.30 -29.16
CA ASP A 28 -2.10 -10.71 -27.88
C ASP A 28 -1.63 -9.77 -26.76
N ILE A 29 -0.36 -9.40 -26.74
CA ILE A 29 0.19 -8.40 -25.80
C ILE A 29 -0.57 -7.06 -25.94
N ARG A 30 -0.83 -6.58 -27.17
CA ARG A 30 -1.59 -5.35 -27.39
C ARG A 30 -3.03 -5.44 -26.85
N LEU A 31 -3.68 -6.58 -27.01
CA LEU A 31 -5.01 -6.82 -26.47
C LEU A 31 -5.02 -6.77 -24.93
N PHE A 32 -4.03 -7.40 -24.29
CA PHE A 32 -3.89 -7.37 -22.83
C PHE A 32 -3.59 -5.96 -22.30
N THR A 33 -2.64 -5.24 -22.92
CA THR A 33 -2.25 -3.90 -22.48
C THR A 33 -3.31 -2.84 -22.79
N SER A 34 -4.28 -3.12 -23.68
CA SER A 34 -5.39 -2.22 -23.97
C SER A 34 -6.53 -2.28 -22.94
N GLN A 35 -6.53 -3.26 -22.05
CA GLN A 35 -7.57 -3.41 -21.05
C GLN A 35 -7.61 -2.20 -20.09
N PRO A 36 -8.83 -1.77 -19.67
CA PRO A 36 -8.97 -0.61 -18.76
C PRO A 36 -8.16 -0.76 -17.45
N VAL A 37 -8.14 -1.94 -16.86
CA VAL A 37 -7.40 -2.23 -15.63
C VAL A 37 -5.88 -2.10 -15.83
N ALA A 38 -5.37 -2.50 -16.97
CA ALA A 38 -3.97 -2.36 -17.33
C ALA A 38 -3.57 -0.88 -17.43
N LYS A 39 -4.37 -0.07 -18.15
CA LYS A 39 -4.17 1.38 -18.27
C LYS A 39 -4.27 2.09 -16.93
N PHE A 40 -5.15 1.62 -16.05
CA PHE A 40 -5.32 2.17 -14.72
C PHE A 40 -4.04 2.07 -13.90
N TYR A 41 -3.39 0.90 -13.85
CA TYR A 41 -2.16 0.71 -13.10
C TYR A 41 -0.93 1.30 -13.80
N ASP A 42 -0.85 1.19 -15.11
CA ASP A 42 0.22 1.80 -15.90
C ASP A 42 0.31 3.31 -15.63
N SER A 43 -0.82 4.02 -15.71
CA SER A 43 -0.87 5.47 -15.46
C SER A 43 -0.47 5.86 -14.02
N ARG A 44 -0.73 5.00 -13.03
CA ARG A 44 -0.38 5.27 -11.63
C ARG A 44 1.09 5.04 -11.37
N PHE A 45 1.64 3.95 -11.86
CA PHE A 45 3.03 3.60 -11.61
C PHE A 45 4.01 4.45 -12.42
N LEU A 46 3.63 4.93 -13.61
CA LEU A 46 4.43 5.87 -14.39
C LEU A 46 4.68 7.22 -13.69
N ASN A 47 3.76 7.64 -12.82
CA ASN A 47 3.88 8.89 -12.08
C ASN A 47 4.44 8.71 -10.66
N LEU A 48 4.75 7.48 -10.28
CA LEU A 48 5.30 7.15 -8.97
C LEU A 48 6.83 7.18 -9.02
N ASP A 49 7.43 8.19 -8.40
CA ASP A 49 8.89 8.24 -8.30
C ASP A 49 9.38 7.33 -7.17
N LEU A 50 10.08 6.28 -7.55
CA LEU A 50 10.74 5.35 -6.64
C LEU A 50 12.28 5.39 -6.78
N SER A 51 12.84 6.37 -7.49
CA SER A 51 14.27 6.43 -7.82
C SER A 51 15.18 6.52 -6.59
N PHE A 52 14.69 7.11 -5.49
CA PHE A 52 15.41 7.21 -4.22
C PHE A 52 15.26 5.96 -3.34
N VAL A 53 14.34 5.06 -3.66
CA VAL A 53 14.15 3.80 -2.95
C VAL A 53 15.12 2.76 -3.49
N PRO A 54 15.96 2.12 -2.65
CA PRO A 54 16.83 1.04 -3.11
C PRO A 54 16.00 -0.12 -3.69
N GLU A 55 16.26 -0.50 -4.93
CA GLU A 55 15.50 -1.57 -5.58
C GLU A 55 15.68 -2.92 -4.88
N PHE A 56 16.88 -3.17 -4.35
CA PHE A 56 17.21 -4.39 -3.62
C PHE A 56 17.98 -4.05 -2.33
N PRO A 57 17.95 -4.93 -1.32
CA PRO A 57 18.80 -4.81 -0.14
C PRO A 57 20.28 -4.69 -0.52
N LYS A 58 21.03 -3.83 0.18
CA LYS A 58 22.47 -3.62 -0.06
C LYS A 58 23.31 -4.88 0.19
N THR A 59 22.85 -5.76 1.07
CA THR A 59 23.56 -6.97 1.50
C THR A 59 22.66 -8.20 1.41
N GLY A 60 23.21 -9.36 1.14
CA GLY A 60 22.51 -10.63 1.09
C GLY A 60 22.03 -11.04 -0.30
N ARG A 61 21.24 -12.13 -0.36
CA ARG A 61 20.67 -12.63 -1.60
C ARG A 61 19.63 -11.64 -2.12
N LYS A 62 19.70 -11.27 -3.40
CA LYS A 62 18.66 -10.48 -4.06
C LYS A 62 17.34 -11.24 -4.02
N GLY A 63 16.37 -10.66 -3.32
CA GLY A 63 14.99 -11.13 -3.27
C GLY A 63 14.15 -10.53 -4.39
N PHE A 64 12.89 -10.23 -4.09
CA PHE A 64 12.03 -9.44 -4.97
C PHE A 64 12.41 -7.96 -4.86
N SER A 65 12.18 -7.21 -5.94
CA SER A 65 12.38 -5.77 -5.99
C SER A 65 11.50 -5.05 -4.95
N ASN A 66 12.08 -4.12 -4.18
CA ASN A 66 11.32 -3.29 -3.25
C ASN A 66 10.28 -2.44 -4.00
N HIS A 67 10.61 -1.96 -5.19
CA HIS A 67 9.68 -1.22 -6.04
C HIS A 67 8.45 -2.07 -6.39
N ALA A 68 8.66 -3.33 -6.80
CA ALA A 68 7.57 -4.24 -7.11
C ALA A 68 6.71 -4.57 -5.87
N MET A 69 7.33 -4.69 -4.70
CA MET A 69 6.62 -4.90 -3.44
C MET A 69 5.75 -3.69 -3.07
N ILE A 70 6.29 -2.47 -3.18
CA ILE A 70 5.54 -1.22 -2.93
C ILE A 70 4.35 -1.10 -3.90
N CYS A 71 4.58 -1.27 -5.21
CA CYS A 71 3.51 -1.24 -6.21
C CYS A 71 2.41 -2.25 -5.90
N SER A 72 2.77 -3.44 -5.40
CA SER A 72 1.79 -4.46 -5.01
C SER A 72 0.91 -4.03 -3.82
N PHE A 73 1.49 -3.34 -2.83
CA PHE A 73 0.69 -2.79 -1.73
C PHE A 73 -0.21 -1.64 -2.17
N ILE A 74 0.20 -0.87 -3.18
CA ILE A 74 -0.69 0.11 -3.82
C ILE A 74 -1.86 -0.61 -4.51
N VAL A 75 -1.60 -1.70 -5.25
CA VAL A 75 -2.66 -2.56 -5.81
C VAL A 75 -3.59 -3.05 -4.71
N MET A 76 -3.05 -3.58 -3.61
CA MET A 76 -3.83 -4.05 -2.46
C MET A 76 -4.83 -3.00 -1.96
N LYS A 77 -4.39 -1.75 -1.87
CA LYS A 77 -5.24 -0.63 -1.43
C LYS A 77 -6.24 -0.20 -2.49
N CYS A 78 -5.85 -0.15 -3.76
CA CYS A 78 -6.75 0.19 -4.88
C CYS A 78 -7.87 -0.83 -5.04
N GLU A 79 -7.59 -2.12 -4.84
CA GLU A 79 -8.59 -3.20 -4.92
C GLU A 79 -9.39 -3.37 -3.61
N GLY A 80 -9.04 -2.65 -2.55
CA GLY A 80 -9.74 -2.71 -1.26
C GLY A 80 -9.45 -3.97 -0.44
N PHE A 81 -8.37 -4.69 -0.72
CA PHE A 81 -8.01 -5.88 0.04
C PHE A 81 -7.49 -5.51 1.43
N SER A 82 -7.98 -6.20 2.44
CA SER A 82 -7.54 -6.03 3.84
C SER A 82 -6.49 -7.06 4.26
N MET A 83 -6.34 -8.16 3.51
CA MET A 83 -5.42 -9.25 3.84
C MET A 83 -4.37 -9.47 2.76
N ILE A 84 -3.15 -9.78 3.18
CA ILE A 84 -2.04 -10.12 2.26
C ILE A 84 -2.37 -11.38 1.43
N SER A 85 -3.15 -12.34 2.00
CA SER A 85 -3.60 -13.52 1.25
C SER A 85 -4.38 -13.15 -0.01
N ASP A 86 -5.26 -12.16 0.09
CA ASP A 86 -6.09 -11.71 -1.04
C ASP A 86 -5.22 -11.07 -2.12
N LEU A 87 -4.20 -10.29 -1.72
CA LEU A 87 -3.21 -9.75 -2.64
C LEU A 87 -2.44 -10.83 -3.38
N VAL A 88 -1.96 -11.86 -2.65
CA VAL A 88 -1.21 -12.98 -3.24
C VAL A 88 -2.06 -13.71 -4.27
N ASP A 89 -3.29 -14.05 -3.91
CA ASP A 89 -4.23 -14.73 -4.81
C ASP A 89 -4.59 -13.86 -6.01
N TYR A 90 -4.80 -12.56 -5.79
CA TYR A 90 -5.08 -11.62 -6.87
C TYR A 90 -3.94 -11.54 -7.89
N LEU A 91 -2.70 -11.36 -7.43
CA LEU A 91 -1.53 -11.27 -8.31
C LEU A 91 -1.27 -12.59 -9.05
N ALA A 92 -1.50 -13.74 -8.42
CA ALA A 92 -1.37 -15.05 -9.06
C ALA A 92 -2.38 -15.25 -10.19
N ASN A 93 -3.58 -14.70 -10.05
CA ASN A 93 -4.65 -14.79 -11.06
C ASN A 93 -4.61 -13.64 -12.10
N ASN A 94 -3.84 -12.58 -11.85
CA ASN A 94 -3.75 -11.40 -12.70
C ASN A 94 -2.29 -11.08 -13.03
N LEU A 95 -1.64 -11.95 -13.79
CA LEU A 95 -0.21 -11.85 -14.13
C LEU A 95 0.17 -10.55 -14.82
N LEU A 96 -0.75 -9.94 -15.56
CA LEU A 96 -0.53 -8.63 -16.17
C LEU A 96 -0.33 -7.55 -15.10
N ILE A 97 -1.14 -7.56 -14.04
CA ILE A 97 -1.00 -6.62 -12.92
C ILE A 97 0.30 -6.88 -12.16
N ALA A 98 0.64 -8.17 -11.93
CA ALA A 98 1.92 -8.52 -11.33
C ALA A 98 3.12 -8.00 -12.16
N HIS A 99 3.03 -8.06 -13.50
CA HIS A 99 4.01 -7.48 -14.40
C HIS A 99 4.10 -5.95 -14.28
N TYR A 100 2.98 -5.25 -14.23
CA TYR A 100 2.95 -3.79 -14.02
C TYR A 100 3.53 -3.38 -12.67
N CYS A 101 3.37 -4.21 -11.63
CA CYS A 101 4.08 -3.99 -10.35
C CYS A 101 5.61 -4.10 -10.49
N GLY A 102 6.11 -4.76 -11.55
CA GLY A 102 7.55 -4.94 -11.80
C GLY A 102 8.06 -6.34 -11.46
N PHE A 103 7.17 -7.33 -11.26
CA PHE A 103 7.60 -8.72 -11.09
C PHE A 103 7.95 -9.40 -12.41
N ASP A 104 8.97 -10.25 -12.36
CA ASP A 104 9.28 -11.21 -13.43
C ASP A 104 8.27 -12.37 -13.36
N ILE A 105 7.24 -12.29 -14.21
CA ILE A 105 6.16 -13.29 -14.27
C ILE A 105 6.59 -14.65 -14.85
N SER A 106 7.83 -14.76 -15.35
CA SER A 106 8.42 -16.05 -15.73
C SER A 106 8.89 -16.88 -14.53
N ARG A 107 8.89 -16.28 -13.34
CA ARG A 107 9.30 -16.87 -12.07
C ARG A 107 8.15 -16.90 -11.07
N PRO A 108 8.25 -17.72 -10.03
CA PRO A 108 7.26 -17.69 -8.96
C PRO A 108 7.12 -16.30 -8.34
N LEU A 109 5.88 -15.85 -8.15
CA LEU A 109 5.55 -14.59 -7.48
C LEU A 109 5.82 -14.67 -5.96
N PRO A 110 5.88 -13.52 -5.25
CA PRO A 110 6.07 -13.50 -3.81
C PRO A 110 4.96 -14.26 -3.06
N SER A 111 5.36 -15.05 -2.08
CA SER A 111 4.41 -15.69 -1.17
C SER A 111 3.94 -14.73 -0.07
N TYR A 112 2.88 -15.13 0.66
CA TYR A 112 2.42 -14.42 1.87
C TYR A 112 3.57 -14.03 2.81
N TRP A 113 4.44 -14.98 3.14
CA TRP A 113 5.57 -14.75 4.04
C TRP A 113 6.63 -13.78 3.51
N THR A 114 6.69 -13.62 2.19
CA THR A 114 7.58 -12.63 1.57
C THR A 114 7.03 -11.23 1.76
N PHE A 115 5.74 -11.03 1.55
CA PHE A 115 5.05 -9.77 1.80
C PHE A 115 5.04 -9.40 3.29
N ASP A 116 4.77 -10.35 4.18
CA ASP A 116 4.78 -10.15 5.63
C ASP A 116 6.17 -9.69 6.11
N ARG A 117 7.24 -10.37 5.65
CA ARG A 117 8.61 -9.95 5.98
C ARG A 117 8.98 -8.59 5.42
N PHE A 118 8.49 -8.25 4.22
CA PHE A 118 8.71 -6.93 3.64
C PHE A 118 8.11 -5.85 4.55
N LEU A 119 6.85 -5.97 4.94
CA LEU A 119 6.21 -5.01 5.85
C LEU A 119 6.92 -4.87 7.20
N LYS A 120 7.50 -5.95 7.72
CA LYS A 120 8.21 -5.93 9.01
C LYS A 120 9.59 -5.29 8.96
N ASN A 121 10.25 -5.36 7.80
CA ASN A 121 11.67 -4.99 7.69
C ASN A 121 11.93 -3.81 6.75
N PHE A 122 10.95 -3.38 5.98
CA PHE A 122 11.10 -2.23 5.10
C PHE A 122 11.11 -0.94 5.93
N ASP A 123 12.01 -0.06 5.60
CA ASP A 123 12.14 1.23 6.26
C ASP A 123 10.98 2.15 5.86
N ASN A 124 10.17 2.54 6.83
CA ASN A 124 8.99 3.36 6.63
C ASN A 124 9.32 4.80 6.20
N ASP A 125 10.54 5.28 6.45
CA ASP A 125 10.96 6.62 6.03
C ASP A 125 10.85 6.78 4.51
N PHE A 126 11.14 5.71 3.73
CA PHE A 126 10.93 5.72 2.30
C PHE A 126 9.45 5.90 1.88
N LEU A 127 8.50 5.38 2.66
CA LEU A 127 7.07 5.58 2.37
C LEU A 127 6.67 7.03 2.58
N SER A 128 7.18 7.67 3.63
CA SER A 128 6.99 9.10 3.87
C SER A 128 7.59 9.94 2.74
N ASP A 129 8.78 9.59 2.27
CA ASP A 129 9.43 10.30 1.15
C ASP A 129 8.66 10.11 -0.17
N ILE A 130 8.09 8.92 -0.42
CA ILE A 130 7.20 8.69 -1.58
C ILE A 130 5.96 9.59 -1.48
N MET A 131 5.34 9.67 -0.31
CA MET A 131 4.18 10.54 -0.10
C MET A 131 4.56 12.01 -0.35
N LYS A 132 5.67 12.49 0.23
CA LYS A 132 6.17 13.85 0.03
C LYS A 132 6.39 14.16 -1.45
N SER A 133 7.03 13.27 -2.19
CA SER A 133 7.27 13.46 -3.63
C SER A 133 5.99 13.60 -4.44
N GLN A 134 4.95 12.82 -4.09
CA GLN A 134 3.64 12.90 -4.74
C GLN A 134 2.92 14.21 -4.40
N VAL A 135 2.97 14.67 -3.14
CA VAL A 135 2.39 15.94 -2.72
C VAL A 135 3.03 17.10 -3.45
N LEU A 136 4.37 17.13 -3.55
CA LEU A 136 5.10 18.17 -4.31
C LEU A 136 4.67 18.19 -5.79
N LEU A 137 4.56 17.02 -6.42
CA LEU A 137 4.09 16.92 -7.81
C LEU A 137 2.67 17.47 -7.99
N LEU A 138 1.78 17.23 -7.02
CA LEU A 138 0.40 17.75 -7.03
C LEU A 138 0.37 19.26 -6.77
N ALA A 139 1.23 19.78 -5.90
CA ALA A 139 1.36 21.20 -5.64
C ALA A 139 1.91 21.95 -6.86
N GLU A 140 2.93 21.42 -7.56
CA GLU A 140 3.43 21.98 -8.81
C GLU A 140 2.37 22.05 -9.91
N LYS A 141 1.43 21.11 -9.92
CA LYS A 141 0.28 21.11 -10.85
C LYS A 141 -0.88 22.00 -10.38
N GLY A 142 -0.76 22.67 -9.23
CA GLY A 142 -1.82 23.49 -8.64
C GLY A 142 -3.05 22.71 -8.19
N ILE A 143 -2.92 21.41 -7.91
CA ILE A 143 -4.01 20.54 -7.43
C ILE A 143 -4.11 20.61 -5.90
N VAL A 144 -2.97 20.68 -5.21
CA VAL A 144 -2.89 20.88 -3.77
C VAL A 144 -2.56 22.34 -3.48
N ASP A 145 -3.34 22.96 -2.59
CA ASP A 145 -3.15 24.32 -2.09
C ASP A 145 -2.99 24.28 -0.57
N THR A 146 -1.80 24.65 -0.08
CA THR A 146 -1.49 24.61 1.36
C THR A 146 -1.93 25.87 2.11
N SER A 147 -2.65 26.79 1.46
CA SER A 147 -3.13 28.03 2.10
C SER A 147 -4.24 27.78 3.13
N PHE A 148 -4.96 26.66 3.01
CA PHE A 148 -6.03 26.29 3.96
C PHE A 148 -5.95 24.79 4.29
N ILE A 149 -5.32 24.47 5.42
CA ILE A 149 -5.03 23.12 5.87
C ILE A 149 -5.85 22.75 7.10
N GLY A 150 -6.19 21.47 7.22
CA GLY A 150 -6.87 20.90 8.39
C GLY A 150 -6.09 19.69 8.93
N LEU A 151 -6.07 19.54 10.25
CA LEU A 151 -5.50 18.39 10.93
C LEU A 151 -6.60 17.59 11.61
N ASP A 152 -6.65 16.30 11.36
CA ASP A 152 -7.55 15.36 12.05
C ASP A 152 -6.83 14.06 12.36
N SER A 153 -7.36 13.27 13.27
CA SER A 153 -6.79 11.98 13.63
C SER A 153 -7.82 10.85 13.58
N THR A 154 -7.36 9.71 13.08
CA THR A 154 -8.16 8.49 13.00
C THR A 154 -7.61 7.42 13.94
N PRO A 155 -8.44 6.77 14.77
CA PRO A 155 -8.00 5.70 15.64
C PRO A 155 -7.63 4.44 14.86
N ILE A 156 -6.49 3.82 15.23
CA ILE A 156 -6.05 2.52 14.72
C ILE A 156 -6.04 1.54 15.89
N SER A 157 -7.02 0.64 15.94
CA SER A 157 -7.11 -0.37 16.99
C SER A 157 -6.05 -1.44 16.81
N ALA A 158 -5.25 -1.69 17.84
CA ALA A 158 -4.30 -2.80 17.87
C ALA A 158 -5.04 -4.14 17.91
N ASN A 159 -4.46 -5.17 17.28
CA ASN A 159 -5.01 -6.52 17.27
C ASN A 159 -4.71 -7.22 18.61
N THR A 160 -5.50 -6.89 19.64
CA THR A 160 -5.32 -7.39 21.00
C THR A 160 -6.62 -7.98 21.55
N SER A 161 -6.49 -8.85 22.56
CA SER A 161 -7.65 -9.41 23.25
C SER A 161 -8.48 -8.36 23.97
N GLN A 162 -7.87 -7.26 24.41
CA GLN A 162 -8.56 -6.14 25.06
C GLN A 162 -9.53 -5.43 24.12
N ASN A 163 -9.18 -5.29 22.85
CA ASN A 163 -10.04 -4.68 21.83
C ASN A 163 -11.12 -5.64 21.31
N ASN A 164 -10.95 -6.94 21.49
CA ASN A 164 -11.93 -7.91 21.01
C ASN A 164 -13.21 -7.85 21.87
N PRO A 165 -14.38 -7.52 21.31
CA PRO A 165 -15.64 -7.47 22.06
C PRO A 165 -16.01 -8.81 22.72
N LYS A 166 -15.64 -9.91 22.08
CA LYS A 166 -15.94 -11.29 22.55
C LYS A 166 -14.95 -11.81 23.60
N SER A 167 -13.90 -11.07 23.93
CA SER A 167 -12.90 -11.49 24.90
C SER A 167 -13.42 -11.32 26.34
N PHE A 168 -13.10 -12.27 27.20
CA PHE A 168 -13.43 -12.26 28.63
C PHE A 168 -12.38 -11.56 29.51
N VAL A 169 -11.46 -10.82 28.93
CA VAL A 169 -10.46 -10.06 29.71
C VAL A 169 -11.18 -9.08 30.64
N SER A 170 -10.92 -9.16 31.94
CA SER A 170 -11.46 -8.21 32.90
C SER A 170 -10.77 -6.87 32.81
N LYS A 171 -11.52 -5.78 33.05
CA LYS A 171 -10.99 -4.41 33.09
C LYS A 171 -10.19 -4.07 31.81
N LYS A 172 -10.71 -4.42 30.62
CA LYS A 172 -10.07 -4.30 29.31
C LYS A 172 -9.38 -2.96 29.07
N PHE A 173 -10.01 -1.86 29.46
CA PHE A 173 -9.59 -0.52 29.17
C PHE A 173 -9.13 0.22 30.43
N LYS A 174 -8.20 -0.37 31.16
CA LYS A 174 -7.49 0.27 32.27
C LYS A 174 -6.00 0.43 31.92
N PRO A 175 -5.37 1.55 32.26
CA PRO A 175 -3.94 1.77 31.96
C PRO A 175 -3.02 0.65 32.45
N ASP A 176 -3.36 0.02 33.58
CA ASP A 176 -2.55 -1.05 34.18
C ASP A 176 -2.71 -2.39 33.44
N ASN A 177 -3.62 -2.49 32.46
CA ASN A 177 -3.88 -3.72 31.72
C ASN A 177 -3.33 -3.64 30.28
N GLN A 178 -2.05 -3.25 30.16
CA GLN A 178 -1.34 -3.19 28.89
C GLN A 178 -1.40 -4.54 28.16
N PRO A 179 -1.80 -4.56 26.86
CA PRO A 179 -1.78 -5.78 26.06
C PRO A 179 -0.38 -6.38 25.93
N SER A 180 -0.25 -7.68 26.16
CA SER A 180 1.02 -8.39 25.95
C SER A 180 1.31 -8.69 24.48
N ALA A 181 0.28 -8.72 23.64
CA ALA A 181 0.41 -8.98 22.22
C ALA A 181 0.99 -7.78 21.45
N ASP A 182 0.84 -6.57 22.01
CA ASP A 182 1.35 -5.32 21.46
C ASP A 182 1.71 -4.40 22.63
N THR A 183 2.98 -4.34 22.97
CA THR A 183 3.50 -3.57 24.12
C THR A 183 3.66 -2.08 23.82
N ASP A 184 3.66 -1.73 22.55
CA ASP A 184 3.87 -0.35 22.10
C ASP A 184 2.56 0.43 21.99
N CYS A 185 1.43 -0.25 21.78
CA CYS A 185 0.12 0.40 21.77
C CYS A 185 -0.21 1.04 23.13
N LYS A 186 -1.00 2.10 23.11
CA LYS A 186 -1.48 2.77 24.34
C LYS A 186 -2.99 2.87 24.35
N LEU A 187 -3.52 3.07 25.57
CA LEU A 187 -4.95 3.30 25.76
C LEU A 187 -5.33 4.68 25.21
N GLY A 188 -6.25 4.70 24.28
CA GLY A 188 -6.83 5.89 23.71
C GLY A 188 -8.33 5.97 23.96
N VAL A 189 -8.89 7.14 23.72
CA VAL A 189 -10.33 7.39 23.73
C VAL A 189 -10.75 8.06 22.43
N HIS A 190 -11.77 7.52 21.82
CA HIS A 190 -12.46 8.13 20.69
C HIS A 190 -13.80 8.68 21.16
N THR A 191 -14.13 9.89 20.76
CA THR A 191 -15.42 10.53 21.10
C THR A 191 -16.29 10.58 19.85
N ALA A 192 -17.46 9.98 19.89
CA ALA A 192 -18.47 10.11 18.87
C ALA A 192 -19.66 10.90 19.45
N SER A 193 -20.20 11.85 18.70
CA SER A 193 -21.45 12.52 19.03
C SER A 193 -22.57 11.86 18.24
N ASN A 194 -23.66 11.49 18.90
CA ASN A 194 -24.88 11.04 18.23
C ASN A 194 -25.72 12.24 17.77
N GLN A 195 -26.82 11.97 17.04
CA GLN A 195 -27.76 13.02 16.59
C GLN A 195 -28.38 13.87 17.72
N ALA A 196 -28.38 13.37 18.97
CA ALA A 196 -28.85 14.06 20.15
C ALA A 196 -27.74 14.84 20.88
N ASN A 197 -26.56 15.01 20.28
CA ASN A 197 -25.38 15.66 20.89
C ASN A 197 -24.86 14.98 22.18
N GLU A 198 -25.23 13.75 22.43
CA GLU A 198 -24.66 12.97 23.53
C GLU A 198 -23.27 12.47 23.13
N LYS A 199 -22.28 12.81 23.94
CA LYS A 199 -20.90 12.33 23.71
C LYS A 199 -20.78 10.88 24.18
N LYS A 200 -20.49 9.97 23.26
CA LYS A 200 -20.12 8.59 23.54
C LYS A 200 -18.60 8.47 23.55
N TYR A 201 -18.06 7.92 24.64
CA TYR A 201 -16.63 7.65 24.77
C TYR A 201 -16.38 6.17 24.46
N GLU A 202 -15.54 5.92 23.44
CA GLU A 202 -15.10 4.57 23.08
C GLU A 202 -13.61 4.45 23.38
N PHE A 203 -13.27 3.55 24.30
CA PHE A 203 -11.88 3.29 24.65
C PHE A 203 -11.32 2.20 23.75
N TYR A 204 -10.05 2.31 23.38
CA TYR A 204 -9.35 1.31 22.59
C TYR A 204 -7.86 1.30 22.92
N TRP A 205 -7.21 0.17 22.74
CA TRP A 205 -5.76 0.05 22.75
C TRP A 205 -5.26 0.17 21.32
N GLY A 206 -4.30 1.06 21.07
CA GLY A 206 -3.80 1.21 19.71
C GLY A 206 -2.99 2.47 19.48
N TYR A 207 -3.20 3.01 18.30
CA TYR A 207 -2.47 4.14 17.75
C TYR A 207 -3.46 5.17 17.18
N LYS A 208 -2.97 6.33 16.83
CA LYS A 208 -3.67 7.34 16.03
C LYS A 208 -2.86 7.66 14.79
N ASN A 209 -3.54 7.73 13.66
CA ASN A 209 -2.96 8.33 12.46
C ASN A 209 -3.44 9.78 12.37
N HIS A 210 -2.53 10.72 12.51
CA HIS A 210 -2.78 12.15 12.34
C HIS A 210 -2.51 12.48 10.88
N VAL A 211 -3.49 13.09 10.21
CA VAL A 211 -3.44 13.43 8.79
C VAL A 211 -3.64 14.92 8.62
N LEU A 212 -2.69 15.57 7.98
CA LEU A 212 -2.82 16.94 7.49
C LEU A 212 -3.40 16.90 6.10
N VAL A 213 -4.47 17.62 5.85
CA VAL A 213 -5.17 17.67 4.56
C VAL A 213 -5.24 19.08 4.02
N ASP A 214 -5.17 19.24 2.71
CA ASP A 214 -5.63 20.43 2.03
C ASP A 214 -7.16 20.46 2.08
N CYS A 215 -7.74 21.47 2.75
CA CYS A 215 -9.18 21.57 2.92
C CYS A 215 -9.93 21.93 1.63
N ILE A 216 -9.23 22.36 0.58
CA ILE A 216 -9.83 22.72 -0.71
C ILE A 216 -9.97 21.46 -1.59
N SER A 217 -8.89 20.71 -1.77
CA SER A 217 -8.89 19.48 -2.57
C SER A 217 -9.34 18.25 -1.79
N GLY A 218 -9.25 18.27 -0.46
CA GLY A 218 -9.48 17.11 0.40
C GLY A 218 -8.34 16.09 0.37
N LEU A 219 -7.21 16.41 -0.26
CA LEU A 219 -6.08 15.49 -0.41
C LEU A 219 -5.17 15.53 0.82
N PRO A 220 -4.63 14.37 1.26
CA PRO A 220 -3.66 14.32 2.34
C PRO A 220 -2.33 14.95 1.88
N ILE A 221 -1.75 15.76 2.76
CA ILE A 221 -0.45 16.41 2.54
C ILE A 221 0.64 15.71 3.35
N TYR A 222 0.31 15.32 4.58
CA TYR A 222 1.25 14.71 5.51
C TYR A 222 0.52 13.76 6.46
N GLU A 223 1.20 12.72 6.91
CA GLU A 223 0.67 11.81 7.92
C GLU A 223 1.75 11.39 8.92
N ILE A 224 1.35 11.21 10.16
CA ILE A 224 2.18 10.63 11.20
C ILE A 224 1.34 9.73 12.12
N THR A 225 1.88 8.55 12.42
CA THR A 225 1.25 7.63 13.38
C THR A 225 1.92 7.75 14.75
N THR A 226 1.09 7.97 15.77
CA THR A 226 1.52 8.00 17.17
C THR A 226 0.80 6.94 17.99
N THR A 227 1.18 6.76 19.25
CA THR A 227 0.36 5.96 20.18
C THR A 227 -0.96 6.66 20.45
N ALA A 228 -2.02 5.89 20.75
CA ALA A 228 -3.37 6.44 20.96
C ALA A 228 -3.49 7.43 22.15
N ALA A 229 -2.50 7.46 23.04
CA ALA A 229 -2.47 8.38 24.18
C ALA A 229 -2.05 9.82 23.81
N VAL A 230 -1.45 10.02 22.62
CA VAL A 230 -0.97 11.33 22.18
C VAL A 230 -2.12 12.21 21.74
N ALA A 231 -2.14 13.45 22.21
CA ALA A 231 -3.17 14.44 21.82
C ALA A 231 -2.81 15.08 20.46
N ASP A 232 -3.82 15.37 19.64
CA ASP A 232 -3.65 15.95 18.31
C ASP A 232 -2.93 17.30 18.37
N SER A 233 -3.22 18.11 19.40
CA SER A 233 -2.58 19.42 19.63
C SER A 233 -1.07 19.32 19.90
N SER A 234 -0.59 18.21 20.46
CA SER A 234 0.85 18.04 20.73
C SER A 234 1.66 17.69 19.48
N VAL A 235 1.01 17.13 18.46
CA VAL A 235 1.65 16.72 17.19
C VAL A 235 1.62 17.85 16.16
N THR A 236 0.73 18.81 16.32
CA THR A 236 0.51 19.89 15.34
C THR A 236 1.80 20.67 15.02
N LEU A 237 2.57 21.03 16.04
CA LEU A 237 3.80 21.79 15.83
C LEU A 237 4.88 20.99 15.11
N ASP A 238 5.01 19.71 15.42
CA ASP A 238 5.96 18.81 14.78
C ASP A 238 5.60 18.63 13.30
N ILE A 239 4.31 18.39 13.00
CA ILE A 239 3.81 18.26 11.63
C ILE A 239 4.04 19.55 10.84
N LEU A 240 3.76 20.72 11.41
CA LEU A 240 3.97 21.99 10.73
C LEU A 240 5.45 22.27 10.49
N ALA A 241 6.34 21.89 11.42
CA ALA A 241 7.78 22.04 11.23
C ALA A 241 8.29 21.19 10.07
N ASP A 242 7.82 19.94 9.96
CA ASP A 242 8.19 19.01 8.89
C ASP A 242 7.61 19.43 7.52
N THR A 243 6.46 20.11 7.50
CA THR A 243 5.80 20.57 6.27
C THR A 243 6.27 21.95 5.79
N HIS A 244 7.07 22.67 6.57
CA HIS A 244 7.68 23.95 6.14
C HIS A 244 8.65 23.81 4.95
N SER A 245 8.97 22.60 4.54
CA SER A 245 9.81 22.29 3.38
C SER A 245 9.02 22.01 2.09
N PHE A 246 7.68 22.18 2.11
CA PHE A 246 6.80 22.06 0.93
C PHE A 246 6.56 23.40 0.24
#